data_21d79945c713d061ca1d953873abdfaf
#
_entry.id   21d79945c713d061ca1d953873abdfaf
#
_cell.length_a   1.000
_cell.length_b   1.000
_cell.length_c   1.000
_cell.angle_alpha   90.00
_cell.angle_beta   90.00
_cell.angle_gamma   90.00
#
_symmetry.space_group_name_H-M   'P 1'
#
loop_
_entity.id
_entity.type
_entity.pdbx_description
1 polymer ?
#
loop_
_entity_poly.entity_id
_entity_poly.type
_entity_poly.pdbx_seq_one_letter_code
_entity_poly.pdbx_strand_id
1 'polypeptide(L)'
;MLKENLIMLRNIHGFSQEEIAEKIGISRQAYAKWENGVTVPDIEKCMRLAEVYGVTIDSLVKTTTLDGKGVLPPPQKGKNIWGSVVINERGQLVIPKEVREKFGLTGGQRLIVLTDDKEGIALVPAEMFEKKMQQAMEYACLLYTSDAADD
;
A
#
# COMPACT_ATOMS: atom_id res chain seq x y z
N MET A 1 -7.71 14.33 11.50
CA MET A 1 -6.76 13.24 11.29
C MET A 1 -7.49 11.93 11.01
N LEU A 2 -8.02 11.20 11.99
CA LEU A 2 -8.75 9.94 11.73
C LEU A 2 -9.99 10.14 10.86
N LYS A 3 -10.79 11.17 11.14
CA LYS A 3 -12.02 11.44 10.38
C LYS A 3 -11.76 11.67 8.88
N GLU A 4 -10.69 12.40 8.54
CA GLU A 4 -10.31 12.64 7.15
C GLU A 4 -9.92 11.33 6.47
N ASN A 5 -9.17 10.48 7.15
CA ASN A 5 -8.79 9.16 6.65
C ASN A 5 -10.01 8.27 6.39
N LEU A 6 -10.97 8.28 7.31
CA LEU A 6 -12.22 7.51 7.15
C LEU A 6 -13.00 7.97 5.92
N ILE A 7 -13.16 9.28 5.74
CA ILE A 7 -13.86 9.85 4.57
C ILE A 7 -13.13 9.47 3.26
N MET A 8 -11.81 9.65 3.23
CA MET A 8 -11.02 9.32 2.04
C MET A 8 -11.08 7.84 1.69
N LEU A 9 -10.86 6.96 2.67
CA LEU A 9 -10.87 5.51 2.46
C LEU A 9 -12.25 5.02 2.02
N ARG A 10 -13.32 5.50 2.65
CA ARG A 10 -14.67 5.14 2.26
C ARG A 10 -14.98 5.53 0.82
N ASN A 11 -14.61 6.75 0.43
CA ASN A 11 -14.83 7.24 -0.93
C ASN A 11 -14.00 6.48 -1.97
N ILE A 12 -12.74 6.17 -1.67
CA ILE A 12 -11.87 5.37 -2.55
C ILE A 12 -12.44 3.97 -2.78
N HIS A 13 -13.01 3.36 -1.74
CA HIS A 13 -13.63 2.04 -1.84
C HIS A 13 -15.07 2.07 -2.39
N GLY A 14 -15.62 3.27 -2.61
CA GLY A 14 -16.98 3.43 -3.13
C GLY A 14 -18.08 3.03 -2.15
N PHE A 15 -17.81 2.98 -0.84
CA PHE A 15 -18.79 2.62 0.16
C PHE A 15 -19.62 3.82 0.60
N SER A 16 -20.94 3.60 0.82
CA SER A 16 -21.76 4.50 1.59
C SER A 16 -21.46 4.37 3.09
N GLN A 17 -21.87 5.35 3.88
CA GLN A 17 -21.75 5.25 5.35
C GLN A 17 -22.50 4.04 5.92
N GLU A 18 -23.62 3.66 5.30
CA GLU A 18 -24.39 2.50 5.68
C GLU A 18 -23.65 1.19 5.38
N GLU A 19 -23.08 1.06 4.20
CA GLU A 19 -22.32 -0.13 3.80
C GLU A 19 -21.12 -0.39 4.69
N ILE A 20 -20.32 0.64 4.99
CA ILE A 20 -19.18 0.47 5.89
C ILE A 20 -19.60 0.19 7.33
N ALA A 21 -20.67 0.84 7.81
CA ALA A 21 -21.22 0.58 9.14
C ALA A 21 -21.67 -0.88 9.29
N GLU A 22 -22.35 -1.43 8.29
CA GLU A 22 -22.75 -2.84 8.23
C GLU A 22 -21.53 -3.76 8.27
N LYS A 23 -20.50 -3.48 7.46
CA LYS A 23 -19.26 -4.29 7.41
C LYS A 23 -18.55 -4.40 8.75
N ILE A 24 -18.59 -3.37 9.57
CA ILE A 24 -17.94 -3.34 10.89
C ILE A 24 -18.91 -3.57 12.06
N GLY A 25 -20.19 -3.81 11.79
CA GLY A 25 -21.18 -4.21 12.78
C GLY A 25 -21.66 -3.09 13.70
N ILE A 26 -21.80 -1.86 13.18
CA ILE A 26 -22.34 -0.70 13.91
C ILE A 26 -23.47 -0.05 13.13
N SER A 27 -24.19 0.90 13.77
CA SER A 27 -25.19 1.71 13.08
C SER A 27 -24.57 2.76 12.17
N ARG A 28 -25.28 3.16 11.11
CA ARG A 28 -24.86 4.28 10.25
C ARG A 28 -24.64 5.55 11.05
N GLN A 29 -25.50 5.83 12.02
CA GLN A 29 -25.40 7.03 12.86
C GLN A 29 -24.13 7.05 13.71
N ALA A 30 -23.73 5.90 14.25
CA ALA A 30 -22.47 5.77 14.99
C ALA A 30 -21.27 6.04 14.09
N TYR A 31 -21.26 5.49 12.88
CA TYR A 31 -20.21 5.72 11.91
C TYR A 31 -20.13 7.20 11.48
N ALA A 32 -21.29 7.81 11.19
CA ALA A 32 -21.36 9.21 10.80
C ALA A 32 -20.76 10.16 11.86
N LYS A 33 -20.90 9.85 13.16
CA LYS A 33 -20.29 10.61 14.24
C LYS A 33 -18.77 10.56 14.18
N TRP A 34 -18.16 9.48 13.71
CA TRP A 34 -16.73 9.37 13.51
C TRP A 34 -16.23 10.27 12.36
N GLU A 35 -16.91 10.26 11.22
CA GLU A 35 -16.58 11.14 10.10
C GLU A 35 -16.81 12.62 10.42
N ASN A 36 -17.77 12.93 11.29
CA ASN A 36 -18.00 14.30 11.76
C ASN A 36 -17.08 14.73 12.92
N GLY A 37 -16.27 13.81 13.43
CA GLY A 37 -15.34 14.09 14.53
C GLY A 37 -16.02 14.27 15.89
N VAL A 38 -17.27 13.84 16.04
CA VAL A 38 -18.04 13.92 17.30
C VAL A 38 -17.58 12.84 18.28
N THR A 39 -17.31 11.64 17.78
CA THR A 39 -16.78 10.53 18.54
C THR A 39 -15.65 9.86 17.77
N VAL A 40 -14.89 9.00 18.43
CA VAL A 40 -13.83 8.20 17.80
C VAL A 40 -14.13 6.70 18.00
N PRO A 41 -13.75 5.85 17.06
CA PRO A 41 -13.87 4.41 17.24
C PRO A 41 -12.92 3.90 18.33
N ASP A 42 -13.32 2.87 19.06
CA ASP A 42 -12.43 2.13 19.93
C ASP A 42 -11.41 1.31 19.13
N ILE A 43 -10.45 0.72 19.83
CA ILE A 43 -9.36 -0.03 19.18
C ILE A 43 -9.87 -1.21 18.35
N GLU A 44 -10.89 -1.91 18.83
CA GLU A 44 -11.50 -3.05 18.12
C GLU A 44 -12.14 -2.61 16.80
N LYS A 45 -12.85 -1.50 16.81
CA LYS A 45 -13.44 -0.91 15.61
C LYS A 45 -12.36 -0.40 14.64
N CYS A 46 -11.28 0.19 15.17
CA CYS A 46 -10.13 0.59 14.35
C CYS A 46 -9.48 -0.63 13.66
N MET A 47 -9.35 -1.75 14.35
CA MET A 47 -8.83 -3.00 13.76
C MET A 47 -9.72 -3.49 12.62
N ARG A 48 -11.03 -3.50 12.81
CA ARG A 48 -12.00 -3.91 11.77
C ARG A 48 -11.97 -2.97 10.56
N LEU A 49 -11.92 -1.66 10.79
CA LEU A 49 -11.78 -0.65 9.73
C LEU A 49 -10.51 -0.85 8.93
N ALA A 50 -9.38 -1.04 9.62
CA ALA A 50 -8.08 -1.27 8.99
C ALA A 50 -8.11 -2.53 8.10
N GLU A 51 -8.74 -3.59 8.57
CA GLU A 51 -8.92 -4.84 7.82
C GLU A 51 -9.79 -4.63 6.56
N VAL A 52 -10.97 -3.99 6.71
CA VAL A 52 -11.87 -3.73 5.60
C VAL A 52 -11.22 -2.84 4.54
N TYR A 53 -10.48 -1.83 4.95
CA TYR A 53 -9.81 -0.91 4.02
C TYR A 53 -8.44 -1.39 3.53
N GLY A 54 -7.92 -2.49 4.06
CA GLY A 54 -6.61 -3.03 3.66
C GLY A 54 -5.43 -2.12 4.03
N VAL A 55 -5.54 -1.40 5.14
CA VAL A 55 -4.50 -0.51 5.68
C VAL A 55 -4.02 -1.01 7.05
N THR A 56 -2.92 -0.45 7.56
CA THR A 56 -2.52 -0.70 8.96
C THR A 56 -3.28 0.23 9.91
N ILE A 57 -3.43 -0.18 11.17
CA ILE A 57 -4.04 0.69 12.20
C ILE A 57 -3.22 1.99 12.32
N ASP A 58 -1.90 1.89 12.28
CA ASP A 58 -1.01 3.06 12.33
C ASP A 58 -1.31 4.05 11.18
N SER A 59 -1.45 3.56 9.96
CA SER A 59 -1.83 4.37 8.81
C SER A 59 -3.24 4.95 8.92
N LEU A 60 -4.16 4.19 9.50
CA LEU A 60 -5.55 4.63 9.70
C LEU A 60 -5.64 5.84 10.64
N VAL A 61 -4.86 5.84 11.71
CA VAL A 61 -4.94 6.88 12.76
C VAL A 61 -4.00 8.06 12.55
N LYS A 62 -2.97 7.91 11.72
CA LYS A 62 -2.00 8.97 11.42
C LYS A 62 -2.37 9.71 10.15
N THR A 63 -1.94 10.97 10.06
CA THR A 63 -2.05 11.75 8.82
C THR A 63 -0.88 11.41 7.91
N THR A 64 -1.18 11.05 6.67
CA THR A 64 -0.17 10.88 5.61
C THR A 64 -0.11 12.16 4.79
N THR A 65 1.09 12.71 4.60
CA THR A 65 1.32 13.90 3.78
C THR A 65 2.45 13.63 2.78
N LEU A 66 2.46 14.37 1.68
CA LEU A 66 3.59 14.38 0.76
C LEU A 66 4.38 15.68 0.97
N ASP A 67 5.66 15.55 1.34
CA ASP A 67 6.58 16.67 1.60
C ASP A 67 5.99 17.71 2.59
N GLY A 68 5.22 17.24 3.57
CA GLY A 68 4.55 18.09 4.55
C GLY A 68 3.40 18.93 4.01
N LYS A 69 2.97 18.70 2.78
CA LYS A 69 1.89 19.44 2.12
C LYS A 69 0.74 18.51 1.75
N GLY A 70 -0.46 19.00 2.04
CA GLY A 70 -1.68 18.25 1.73
C GLY A 70 -1.83 16.98 2.55
N VAL A 71 -3.04 16.47 2.61
CA VAL A 71 -3.36 15.20 3.26
C VAL A 71 -3.62 14.15 2.18
N LEU A 72 -2.93 13.03 2.28
CA LEU A 72 -3.08 11.89 1.39
C LEU A 72 -3.88 10.80 2.09
N PRO A 73 -4.61 9.97 1.34
CA PRO A 73 -5.25 8.81 1.91
C PRO A 73 -4.19 7.84 2.49
N PRO A 74 -4.54 7.12 3.55
CA PRO A 74 -3.65 6.12 4.13
C PRO A 74 -3.20 5.11 3.06
N PRO A 75 -1.90 4.82 2.95
CA PRO A 75 -1.41 3.83 2.00
C PRO A 75 -1.90 2.44 2.37
N GLN A 76 -2.13 1.61 1.36
CA GLN A 76 -2.46 0.21 1.55
C GLN A 76 -1.34 -0.52 2.30
N LYS A 77 -1.71 -1.57 3.02
CA LYS A 77 -0.75 -2.41 3.76
C LYS A 77 0.37 -2.89 2.84
N GLY A 78 1.61 -2.67 3.29
CA GLY A 78 2.80 -3.01 2.51
C GLY A 78 3.28 -1.91 1.55
N LYS A 79 2.47 -0.87 1.30
CA LYS A 79 2.87 0.30 0.52
C LYS A 79 3.24 1.45 1.46
N ASN A 80 4.22 2.25 1.08
CA ASN A 80 4.70 3.39 1.87
C ASN A 80 5.02 4.56 0.96
N ILE A 81 4.79 5.77 1.46
CA ILE A 81 5.15 7.01 0.79
C ILE A 81 6.34 7.61 1.55
N TRP A 82 7.45 7.81 0.84
CA TRP A 82 8.73 8.24 1.41
C TRP A 82 9.08 9.70 1.07
N GLY A 83 8.16 10.43 0.46
CA GLY A 83 8.39 11.76 -0.05
C GLY A 83 8.62 11.79 -1.54
N SER A 84 9.14 12.89 -2.05
CA SER A 84 9.49 13.06 -3.46
C SER A 84 11.01 13.20 -3.65
N VAL A 85 11.47 12.88 -4.84
CA VAL A 85 12.86 13.10 -5.27
C VAL A 85 12.86 13.84 -6.59
N VAL A 86 13.94 14.58 -6.86
CA VAL A 86 14.09 15.34 -8.09
C VAL A 86 15.11 14.63 -8.99
N ILE A 87 14.75 14.44 -10.24
CA ILE A 87 15.67 13.99 -11.28
C ILE A 87 16.51 15.18 -11.76
N ASN A 88 17.83 15.02 -11.87
CA ASN A 88 18.72 16.06 -12.41
C ASN A 88 18.79 16.00 -13.94
N GLU A 89 19.49 16.95 -14.54
CA GLU A 89 19.67 17.04 -15.99
C GLU A 89 20.34 15.80 -16.62
N ARG A 90 21.05 15.01 -15.84
CA ARG A 90 21.70 13.76 -16.26
C ARG A 90 20.79 12.55 -16.11
N GLY A 91 19.55 12.72 -15.66
CA GLY A 91 18.62 11.63 -15.42
C GLY A 91 18.88 10.87 -14.11
N GLN A 92 19.61 11.46 -13.16
CA GLN A 92 19.94 10.83 -11.89
C GLN A 92 19.00 11.31 -10.78
N LEU A 93 18.68 10.42 -9.87
CA LEU A 93 17.96 10.71 -8.63
C LEU A 93 18.64 10.00 -7.46
N VAL A 94 18.42 10.49 -6.26
CA VAL A 94 18.92 9.85 -5.03
C VAL A 94 17.75 9.11 -4.36
N ILE A 95 17.92 7.82 -4.17
CA ILE A 95 16.95 7.03 -3.38
C ILE A 95 17.07 7.46 -1.91
N PRO A 96 15.95 7.82 -1.24
CA PRO A 96 15.98 8.22 0.16
C PRO A 96 16.67 7.20 1.06
N LYS A 97 17.38 7.70 2.07
CA LYS A 97 18.16 6.87 2.99
C LYS A 97 17.31 5.77 3.64
N GLU A 98 16.14 6.13 4.10
CA GLU A 98 15.20 5.23 4.77
C GLU A 98 14.76 4.07 3.85
N VAL A 99 14.58 4.36 2.56
CA VAL A 99 14.27 3.33 1.55
C VAL A 99 15.47 2.41 1.35
N ARG A 100 16.67 2.98 1.24
CA ARG A 100 17.91 2.20 1.10
C ARG A 100 18.13 1.27 2.28
N GLU A 101 17.92 1.76 3.50
CA GLU A 101 18.03 0.97 4.74
C GLU A 101 16.98 -0.13 4.79
N LYS A 102 15.72 0.18 4.47
CA LYS A 102 14.62 -0.78 4.48
C LYS A 102 14.84 -1.96 3.53
N PHE A 103 15.36 -1.69 2.34
CA PHE A 103 15.61 -2.72 1.32
C PHE A 103 17.07 -3.20 1.27
N GLY A 104 17.91 -2.75 2.20
CA GLY A 104 19.32 -3.14 2.27
C GLY A 104 20.10 -2.73 1.02
N LEU A 105 19.77 -1.59 0.39
CA LEU A 105 20.41 -1.13 -0.82
C LEU A 105 21.77 -0.49 -0.50
N THR A 106 22.82 -1.04 -1.07
CA THR A 106 24.19 -0.58 -0.92
C THR A 106 24.86 -0.31 -2.28
N GLY A 107 25.97 0.41 -2.27
CA GLY A 107 26.72 0.70 -3.48
C GLY A 107 27.10 -0.56 -4.25
N GLY A 108 26.97 -0.53 -5.57
CA GLY A 108 27.29 -1.65 -6.46
C GLY A 108 26.16 -2.64 -6.70
N GLN A 109 25.07 -2.57 -5.94
CA GLN A 109 23.92 -3.43 -6.19
C GLN A 109 23.21 -3.07 -7.50
N ARG A 110 22.69 -4.12 -8.15
CA ARG A 110 21.89 -3.98 -9.36
C ARG A 110 20.41 -3.82 -9.02
N LEU A 111 19.77 -2.89 -9.69
CA LEU A 111 18.33 -2.71 -9.67
C LEU A 111 17.78 -3.00 -11.07
N ILE A 112 16.71 -3.75 -11.14
CA ILE A 112 15.95 -3.97 -12.37
C ILE A 112 14.97 -2.81 -12.52
N VAL A 113 14.99 -2.17 -13.68
CA VAL A 113 14.08 -1.07 -14.02
C VAL A 113 12.90 -1.66 -14.78
N LEU A 114 11.72 -1.52 -14.21
CA LEU A 114 10.47 -1.96 -14.80
C LEU A 114 9.59 -0.74 -15.08
N THR A 115 8.82 -0.79 -16.13
CA THR A 115 7.84 0.23 -16.45
C THR A 115 6.46 -0.39 -16.63
N ASP A 116 5.46 0.35 -16.20
CA ASP A 116 4.07 0.10 -16.52
C ASP A 116 3.49 1.40 -17.09
N ASP A 117 2.82 1.32 -18.22
CA ASP A 117 2.31 2.51 -18.92
C ASP A 117 1.26 3.29 -18.12
N LYS A 118 0.65 2.65 -17.11
CA LYS A 118 -0.35 3.27 -16.23
C LYS A 118 0.22 3.66 -14.87
N GLU A 119 1.12 2.85 -14.34
CA GLU A 119 1.65 2.99 -12.98
C GLU A 119 2.97 3.77 -12.93
N GLY A 120 3.78 3.71 -13.98
CA GLY A 120 5.04 4.42 -14.11
C GLY A 120 6.27 3.53 -14.02
N ILE A 121 7.25 3.90 -13.19
CA ILE A 121 8.57 3.24 -13.10
C ILE A 121 8.70 2.57 -11.74
N ALA A 122 9.17 1.33 -11.74
CA ALA A 122 9.57 0.60 -10.55
C ALA A 122 11.04 0.22 -10.61
N LEU A 123 11.73 0.35 -9.49
CA LEU A 123 13.11 -0.13 -9.28
C LEU A 123 13.04 -1.30 -8.31
N VAL A 124 13.47 -2.47 -8.75
CA VAL A 124 13.40 -3.69 -7.95
C VAL A 124 14.82 -4.25 -7.76
N PRO A 125 15.24 -4.58 -6.53
CA PRO A 125 16.52 -5.27 -6.32
C PRO A 125 16.62 -6.52 -7.20
N ALA A 126 17.73 -6.67 -7.91
CA ALA A 126 17.91 -7.75 -8.88
C ALA A 126 17.69 -9.14 -8.25
N GLU A 127 18.18 -9.36 -7.04
CA GLU A 127 17.95 -10.61 -6.30
C GLU A 127 16.48 -10.93 -6.07
N MET A 128 15.68 -9.92 -5.70
CA MET A 128 14.23 -10.10 -5.50
C MET A 128 13.54 -10.45 -6.82
N PHE A 129 13.92 -9.78 -7.89
CA PHE A 129 13.34 -10.03 -9.21
C PHE A 129 13.70 -11.43 -9.72
N GLU A 130 14.99 -11.78 -9.66
CA GLU A 130 15.50 -13.09 -10.09
C GLU A 130 14.86 -14.23 -9.29
N LYS A 131 14.70 -14.07 -7.98
CA LYS A 131 14.01 -15.04 -7.11
C LYS A 131 12.54 -15.23 -7.51
N LYS A 132 11.81 -14.15 -7.80
CA LYS A 132 10.43 -14.25 -8.29
C LYS A 132 10.34 -14.96 -9.65
N MET A 133 11.25 -14.64 -10.56
CA MET A 133 11.31 -15.29 -11.87
C MET A 133 11.61 -16.78 -11.75
N GLN A 134 12.56 -17.14 -10.87
CA GLN A 134 12.87 -18.55 -10.60
C GLN A 134 11.65 -19.30 -10.04
N GLN A 135 10.96 -18.74 -9.07
CA GLN A 135 9.73 -19.33 -8.52
C GLN A 135 8.64 -19.51 -9.57
N ALA A 136 8.47 -18.54 -10.45
CA ALA A 136 7.51 -18.63 -11.56
C ALA A 136 7.89 -19.75 -12.55
N MET A 137 9.18 -19.90 -12.87
CA MET A 137 9.68 -20.97 -13.73
C MET A 137 9.51 -22.35 -13.10
N GLU A 138 9.82 -22.50 -11.82
CA GLU A 138 9.61 -23.74 -11.06
C GLU A 138 8.14 -24.14 -11.05
N TYR A 139 7.24 -23.19 -10.82
CA TYR A 139 5.79 -23.41 -10.86
C TYR A 139 5.31 -23.85 -12.26
N ALA A 140 5.81 -23.21 -13.31
CA ALA A 140 5.51 -23.60 -14.69
C ALA A 140 6.02 -25.00 -15.02
N CYS A 141 7.22 -25.36 -14.57
CA CYS A 141 7.76 -26.71 -14.72
C CYS A 141 6.93 -27.78 -14.02
N LEU A 142 6.45 -27.50 -12.79
CA LEU A 142 5.58 -28.40 -12.03
C LEU A 142 4.24 -28.63 -12.74
N LEU A 143 3.62 -27.58 -13.27
CA LEU A 143 2.39 -27.69 -14.06
C LEU A 143 2.60 -28.54 -15.33
N TYR A 144 3.69 -28.31 -16.04
CA TYR A 144 4.02 -29.07 -17.25
C TYR A 144 4.29 -30.55 -16.96
N THR A 145 4.98 -30.86 -15.85
CA THR A 145 5.24 -32.24 -15.42
C THR A 145 3.94 -32.93 -14.98
N SER A 146 3.02 -32.22 -14.33
CA SER A 146 1.70 -32.75 -13.94
C SER A 146 0.86 -33.14 -15.16
N ASP A 147 0.83 -32.30 -16.21
CA ASP A 147 0.11 -32.56 -17.45
C ASP A 147 0.72 -33.76 -18.22
N ALA A 148 2.04 -33.93 -18.19
CA ALA A 148 2.74 -35.03 -18.80
C ALA A 148 2.54 -36.36 -18.04
N ALA A 149 2.23 -36.33 -16.75
CA ALA A 149 1.97 -37.52 -15.93
C ALA A 149 0.54 -38.07 -16.12
N ASP A 150 -0.40 -37.29 -16.63
CA ASP A 150 -1.80 -37.67 -16.90
C ASP A 150 -1.99 -38.33 -18.28
N ASP A 151 -0.96 -38.35 -19.09
CA ASP A 151 -0.89 -39.07 -20.38
C ASP A 151 -0.30 -40.49 -20.22
#